data_62eed59dd1c4323ddb1854cec4a97e28
#
_entry.id   62eed59dd1c4323ddb1854cec4a97e28
#
_cell.length_a   1.000
_cell.length_b   1.000
_cell.length_c   1.000
_cell.angle_alpha   90.00
_cell.angle_beta   90.00
_cell.angle_gamma   90.00
#
_symmetry.space_group_name_H-M   'P 1'
#
loop_
_entity.id
_entity.type
_entity.pdbx_description
1 polymer ?
#
loop_
_entity_poly.entity_id
_entity_poly.type
_entity_poly.pdbx_seq_one_letter_code
_entity_poly.pdbx_strand_id
1 'polypeptide(L)'
;IYNNDFDKETAVKNTYWPYLDQFDGWKNANGTGSGAETYDQMSVSVRSDWTSDYAPPSDYRPYASGKNNIYFNKAGSFVSINNINIAQEKDFILQFGSSENKIFDYDDLKVEIGNGTSWVEIDYSRNLTNSWALTTSMFSLQNSSGTLSIRFTATGATQMRIDDIRLTDGEPSEQIIVFDNTVYPLAELPEYENDDYVVTHYGTLGSQRVRNYTMLFDKEKHAALWVAYPLHSCYRGNSGRTEAWAADPLIEILYQAK
;
A
#
# COMPACT_ATOMS: atom_id res chain seq x y z
N ILE A 1 7.49 -8.63 16.71
CA ILE A 1 6.15 -8.96 16.21
C ILE A 1 6.26 -9.96 15.07
N TYR A 2 6.90 -9.59 13.97
CA TYR A 2 7.14 -10.45 12.82
C TYR A 2 8.55 -10.24 12.28
N ASN A 3 9.20 -11.33 11.81
CA ASN A 3 10.51 -11.29 11.18
C ASN A 3 10.64 -12.46 10.19
N ASN A 4 11.16 -12.24 9.00
CA ASN A 4 11.52 -13.28 8.06
C ASN A 4 12.69 -12.82 7.17
N ASP A 5 13.72 -13.63 7.13
CA ASP A 5 14.94 -13.46 6.32
C ASP A 5 14.96 -14.39 5.08
N PHE A 6 13.90 -15.18 4.87
CA PHE A 6 13.75 -16.13 3.76
C PHE A 6 14.83 -17.22 3.64
N ASP A 7 15.72 -17.34 4.62
CA ASP A 7 16.91 -18.18 4.57
C ASP A 7 16.76 -19.58 5.18
N LYS A 8 15.55 -19.94 5.63
CA LYS A 8 15.29 -21.26 6.20
C LYS A 8 15.72 -22.40 5.29
N GLU A 9 15.54 -22.24 4.00
CA GLU A 9 16.00 -23.14 2.95
C GLU A 9 16.68 -22.36 1.83
N THR A 10 17.68 -22.94 1.19
CA THR A 10 18.30 -22.31 0.03
C THR A 10 17.51 -22.63 -1.22
N ALA A 11 17.05 -21.61 -1.91
CA ALA A 11 16.44 -21.77 -3.22
C ALA A 11 17.48 -22.29 -4.23
N VAL A 12 17.12 -23.31 -4.99
CA VAL A 12 17.98 -23.90 -6.00
C VAL A 12 17.52 -23.42 -7.36
N LYS A 13 18.43 -22.79 -8.11
CA LYS A 13 18.19 -22.53 -9.52
C LYS A 13 18.18 -23.86 -10.27
N ASN A 14 16.98 -24.27 -10.64
CA ASN A 14 16.74 -25.35 -11.58
C ASN A 14 16.47 -24.72 -12.96
N THR A 15 15.67 -25.32 -13.81
CA THR A 15 15.17 -24.69 -15.05
C THR A 15 14.39 -23.40 -14.75
N TYR A 16 13.77 -23.31 -13.56
CA TYR A 16 13.04 -22.17 -13.05
C TYR A 16 13.33 -21.96 -11.56
N TRP A 17 13.35 -20.70 -11.14
CA TRP A 17 13.31 -20.35 -9.73
C TRP A 17 11.93 -20.72 -9.16
N PRO A 18 11.86 -21.36 -7.98
CA PRO A 18 10.57 -21.71 -7.39
C PRO A 18 9.76 -20.44 -7.10
N TYR A 19 8.46 -20.50 -7.38
CA TYR A 19 7.55 -19.51 -6.85
C TYR A 19 7.47 -19.60 -5.34
N LEU A 20 7.07 -18.51 -4.70
CA LEU A 20 7.05 -18.42 -3.25
C LEU A 20 6.19 -19.50 -2.60
N ASP A 21 5.04 -19.84 -3.19
CA ASP A 21 4.13 -20.91 -2.74
C ASP A 21 4.69 -22.33 -2.97
N GLN A 22 5.71 -22.49 -3.77
CA GLN A 22 6.41 -23.73 -4.05
C GLN A 22 7.67 -23.91 -3.20
N PHE A 23 8.14 -22.83 -2.60
CA PHE A 23 9.34 -22.83 -1.76
C PHE A 23 8.99 -23.36 -0.36
N ASP A 24 9.54 -24.53 0.01
CA ASP A 24 9.14 -25.25 1.23
C ASP A 24 9.42 -24.44 2.50
N GLY A 25 10.48 -23.67 2.53
CA GLY A 25 10.81 -22.76 3.61
C GLY A 25 9.77 -21.68 3.89
N TRP A 26 8.84 -21.42 2.96
CA TRP A 26 7.80 -20.40 3.10
C TRP A 26 6.40 -20.96 3.36
N LYS A 27 6.09 -22.19 2.91
CA LYS A 27 4.74 -22.77 2.90
C LYS A 27 4.00 -22.78 4.23
N ASN A 28 4.68 -22.74 5.35
CA ASN A 28 4.11 -22.91 6.69
C ASN A 28 4.51 -21.79 7.65
N ALA A 29 4.34 -20.55 7.24
CA ALA A 29 4.63 -19.39 8.08
C ALA A 29 6.04 -19.41 8.66
N ASN A 30 7.03 -19.09 7.88
CA ASN A 30 8.41 -19.30 8.25
C ASN A 30 9.08 -18.10 8.92
N GLY A 31 8.31 -17.04 9.20
CA GLY A 31 8.75 -15.97 10.06
C GLY A 31 8.71 -16.33 11.54
N THR A 32 9.20 -15.46 12.39
CA THR A 32 9.09 -15.53 13.84
C THR A 32 7.83 -14.79 14.31
N GLY A 33 6.70 -15.11 13.74
CA GLY A 33 5.42 -14.52 14.11
C GLY A 33 4.65 -15.38 15.10
N SER A 34 3.34 -15.23 15.11
CA SER A 34 2.45 -16.02 15.99
C SER A 34 2.28 -17.47 15.54
N GLY A 35 2.70 -17.81 14.34
CA GLY A 35 2.49 -19.10 13.70
C GLY A 35 1.10 -19.27 13.06
N ALA A 36 0.26 -18.23 13.10
CA ALA A 36 -1.05 -18.19 12.47
C ALA A 36 -1.06 -17.39 11.17
N GLU A 37 0.09 -16.86 10.78
CA GLU A 37 0.26 -16.08 9.56
C GLU A 37 -0.02 -16.95 8.33
N THR A 38 -0.69 -16.33 7.36
CA THR A 38 -0.92 -16.92 6.05
C THR A 38 -0.30 -16.02 4.97
N TYR A 39 0.00 -16.60 3.84
CA TYR A 39 0.74 -15.92 2.78
C TYR A 39 0.00 -16.06 1.45
N ASP A 40 -0.13 -14.95 0.74
CA ASP A 40 -0.60 -14.94 -0.64
C ASP A 40 0.46 -14.34 -1.54
N GLN A 41 0.49 -14.78 -2.79
CA GLN A 41 1.43 -14.24 -3.77
C GLN A 41 0.89 -14.34 -5.19
N MET A 42 1.40 -13.49 -6.06
CA MET A 42 1.21 -13.58 -7.49
C MET A 42 2.52 -13.28 -8.21
N SER A 43 3.04 -14.26 -8.96
CA SER A 43 4.24 -14.10 -9.79
C SER A 43 5.48 -13.63 -9.01
N VAL A 44 5.69 -14.14 -7.82
CA VAL A 44 6.84 -13.88 -6.97
C VAL A 44 7.65 -15.16 -6.84
N SER A 45 8.96 -15.08 -6.99
CA SER A 45 9.86 -16.22 -6.82
C SER A 45 10.87 -15.97 -5.70
N VAL A 46 11.31 -17.05 -5.07
CA VAL A 46 12.46 -17.02 -4.17
C VAL A 46 13.71 -17.22 -5.01
N ARG A 47 14.65 -16.31 -4.91
CA ARG A 47 15.91 -16.38 -5.63
C ARG A 47 17.08 -16.50 -4.67
N SER A 48 17.93 -17.47 -4.97
CA SER A 48 19.28 -17.51 -4.43
C SER A 48 20.20 -16.82 -5.43
N ASP A 49 20.89 -15.81 -5.00
CA ASP A 49 21.91 -15.13 -5.84
C ASP A 49 23.21 -15.97 -5.97
N TRP A 50 23.21 -17.15 -5.39
CA TRP A 50 24.27 -18.12 -5.49
C TRP A 50 24.15 -18.98 -6.74
N THR A 51 24.47 -18.41 -7.87
CA THR A 51 24.93 -19.17 -9.00
C THR A 51 26.41 -18.85 -9.21
N SER A 52 27.15 -19.75 -9.82
CA SER A 52 28.56 -19.54 -10.19
C SER A 52 28.80 -18.24 -10.96
N ASP A 53 27.75 -17.64 -11.48
CA ASP A 53 27.75 -16.42 -12.28
C ASP A 53 27.44 -15.17 -11.47
N TYR A 54 26.99 -15.32 -10.22
CA TYR A 54 26.65 -14.23 -9.30
C TYR A 54 27.22 -14.54 -7.91
N ALA A 55 28.51 -14.29 -7.74
CA ALA A 55 29.01 -14.10 -6.38
C ALA A 55 28.35 -12.83 -5.84
N PRO A 56 27.62 -12.88 -4.71
CA PRO A 56 27.10 -11.67 -4.14
C PRO A 56 28.25 -10.73 -3.84
N PRO A 57 28.16 -9.46 -4.20
CA PRO A 57 29.14 -8.48 -3.76
C PRO A 57 29.29 -8.58 -2.24
N SER A 58 30.49 -8.42 -1.75
CA SER A 58 30.78 -8.48 -0.29
C SER A 58 29.98 -7.47 0.53
N ASP A 59 29.40 -6.47 -0.11
CA ASP A 59 28.58 -5.39 0.42
C ASP A 59 27.06 -5.62 0.23
N TYR A 60 26.66 -6.80 -0.23
CA TYR A 60 25.26 -7.24 -0.32
C TYR A 60 24.49 -7.16 1.02
N ARG A 61 25.20 -6.92 2.06
CA ARG A 61 24.76 -6.99 3.45
C ARG A 61 25.05 -5.69 4.18
N PRO A 62 24.08 -4.87 4.43
CA PRO A 62 23.47 -4.98 5.76
C PRO A 62 21.97 -5.16 5.75
N TYR A 63 21.32 -5.24 4.61
CA TYR A 63 19.87 -5.20 4.52
C TYR A 63 19.28 -6.37 3.73
N ALA A 64 20.08 -7.33 3.35
CA ALA A 64 19.69 -8.59 2.73
C ALA A 64 20.62 -9.68 3.26
N SER A 65 20.16 -10.49 4.19
CA SER A 65 20.94 -11.52 4.83
C SER A 65 20.91 -12.84 4.07
N GLY A 66 21.80 -13.76 4.41
CA GLY A 66 21.83 -15.13 3.94
C GLY A 66 21.98 -15.30 2.44
N LYS A 67 21.15 -16.12 1.82
CA LYS A 67 21.28 -16.54 0.43
C LYS A 67 20.07 -16.28 -0.43
N ASN A 68 18.90 -16.09 0.18
CA ASN A 68 17.64 -15.95 -0.52
C ASN A 68 17.12 -14.53 -0.48
N ASN A 69 16.31 -14.19 -1.44
CA ASN A 69 15.50 -12.99 -1.44
C ASN A 69 14.22 -13.22 -2.24
N ILE A 70 13.25 -12.37 -2.03
CA ILE A 70 12.02 -12.35 -2.80
C ILE A 70 12.24 -11.53 -4.07
N TYR A 71 11.87 -12.11 -5.22
CA TYR A 71 11.98 -11.49 -6.52
C TYR A 71 10.62 -11.36 -7.18
N PHE A 72 10.27 -10.14 -7.55
CA PHE A 72 9.04 -9.83 -8.27
C PHE A 72 9.28 -9.99 -9.77
N ASN A 73 8.60 -10.96 -10.38
CA ASN A 73 8.89 -11.36 -11.75
C ASN A 73 8.40 -10.37 -12.83
N LYS A 74 7.43 -9.55 -12.50
CA LYS A 74 6.84 -8.56 -13.42
C LYS A 74 6.06 -7.48 -12.66
N ALA A 75 5.70 -6.40 -13.35
CA ALA A 75 4.75 -5.43 -12.83
C ALA A 75 3.42 -6.10 -12.42
N GLY A 76 2.88 -5.68 -11.29
CA GLY A 76 1.70 -6.25 -10.65
C GLY A 76 1.97 -7.53 -9.83
N SER A 77 3.21 -8.02 -9.79
CA SER A 77 3.57 -9.10 -8.86
C SER A 77 3.44 -8.62 -7.43
N PHE A 78 2.91 -9.47 -6.55
CA PHE A 78 2.78 -9.13 -5.14
C PHE A 78 3.04 -10.31 -4.21
N VAL A 79 3.42 -10.00 -2.99
CA VAL A 79 3.42 -10.92 -1.84
C VAL A 79 2.74 -10.23 -0.68
N SER A 80 1.87 -10.96 0.03
CA SER A 80 1.28 -10.49 1.28
C SER A 80 1.51 -11.48 2.41
N ILE A 81 1.72 -10.93 3.59
CA ILE A 81 1.81 -11.64 4.86
C ILE A 81 0.55 -11.26 5.64
N ASN A 82 -0.32 -12.23 5.88
CA ASN A 82 -1.63 -12.00 6.47
C ASN A 82 -1.68 -12.53 7.91
N ASN A 83 -2.61 -12.01 8.69
CA ASN A 83 -2.90 -12.46 10.06
C ASN A 83 -1.70 -12.34 11.02
N ILE A 84 -0.85 -11.36 10.86
CA ILE A 84 0.19 -11.05 11.82
C ILE A 84 -0.49 -10.62 13.12
N ASN A 85 -0.24 -11.35 14.21
CA ASN A 85 -0.78 -10.98 15.51
C ASN A 85 -0.01 -9.78 16.07
N ILE A 86 -0.73 -8.67 16.23
CA ILE A 86 -0.20 -7.41 16.76
C ILE A 86 -0.71 -7.12 18.18
N ALA A 87 -1.48 -8.05 18.75
CA ALA A 87 -2.07 -7.90 20.08
C ALA A 87 -2.78 -6.54 20.26
N GLN A 88 -2.24 -5.67 21.12
CA GLN A 88 -2.78 -4.35 21.39
C GLN A 88 -1.84 -3.22 20.97
N GLU A 89 -0.77 -3.55 20.27
CA GLU A 89 0.16 -2.56 19.74
C GLU A 89 -0.55 -1.67 18.73
N LYS A 90 -0.11 -0.42 18.69
CA LYS A 90 -0.70 0.61 17.83
C LYS A 90 0.32 1.26 16.92
N ASP A 91 1.56 1.31 17.37
CA ASP A 91 2.63 2.07 16.73
C ASP A 91 3.69 1.09 16.25
N PHE A 92 4.10 1.22 14.98
CA PHE A 92 4.90 0.21 14.31
C PHE A 92 6.06 0.80 13.53
N ILE A 93 7.14 0.01 13.46
CA ILE A 93 8.21 0.18 12.52
C ILE A 93 8.26 -1.05 11.62
N LEU A 94 8.04 -0.86 10.33
CA LEU A 94 8.26 -1.86 9.29
C LEU A 94 9.61 -1.57 8.63
N GLN A 95 10.49 -2.56 8.65
CA GLN A 95 11.80 -2.50 8.01
C GLN A 95 11.97 -3.69 7.07
N PHE A 96 12.61 -3.47 5.95
CA PHE A 96 13.00 -4.53 5.01
C PHE A 96 14.13 -4.02 4.10
N GLY A 97 14.92 -4.95 3.58
CA GLY A 97 15.82 -4.65 2.47
C GLY A 97 15.06 -4.56 1.17
N SER A 98 15.41 -3.63 0.32
CA SER A 98 14.90 -3.56 -1.05
C SER A 98 15.99 -3.23 -2.05
N SER A 99 15.84 -3.72 -3.28
CA SER A 99 16.78 -3.51 -4.38
C SER A 99 16.07 -3.52 -5.72
N GLU A 100 16.60 -2.77 -6.65
CA GLU A 100 16.27 -2.82 -8.07
C GLU A 100 17.54 -2.92 -8.92
N ASN A 101 17.39 -3.30 -10.17
CA ASN A 101 18.51 -3.31 -11.13
C ASN A 101 18.82 -1.92 -11.74
N LYS A 102 18.16 -0.88 -11.28
CA LYS A 102 18.39 0.54 -11.58
C LYS A 102 18.43 1.34 -10.27
N ILE A 103 18.63 2.64 -10.36
CA ILE A 103 18.38 3.54 -9.20
C ILE A 103 16.92 3.37 -8.79
N PHE A 104 16.71 3.09 -7.51
CA PHE A 104 15.38 2.79 -6.98
C PHE A 104 14.42 3.95 -7.23
N ASP A 105 13.23 3.58 -7.67
CA ASP A 105 12.13 4.50 -7.89
C ASP A 105 10.98 4.15 -6.93
N TYR A 106 10.50 5.12 -6.17
CA TYR A 106 9.38 4.92 -5.25
C TYR A 106 8.09 4.51 -5.97
N ASP A 107 7.93 4.86 -7.23
CA ASP A 107 6.78 4.47 -8.03
C ASP A 107 6.82 2.99 -8.45
N ASP A 108 7.94 2.30 -8.25
CA ASP A 108 8.10 0.89 -8.63
C ASP A 108 7.78 -0.12 -7.52
N LEU A 109 7.65 0.33 -6.26
CA LEU A 109 7.26 -0.52 -5.13
C LEU A 109 6.16 0.14 -4.31
N LYS A 110 5.04 -0.53 -4.22
CA LYS A 110 3.93 -0.16 -3.35
C LYS A 110 3.94 -1.04 -2.10
N VAL A 111 3.84 -0.40 -0.93
CA VAL A 111 3.73 -1.08 0.37
C VAL A 111 2.38 -0.74 0.98
N GLU A 112 1.65 -1.76 1.39
CA GLU A 112 0.30 -1.59 1.94
C GLU A 112 0.14 -2.36 3.23
N ILE A 113 -0.65 -1.77 4.13
CA ILE A 113 -1.10 -2.40 5.37
C ILE A 113 -2.57 -2.75 5.23
N GLY A 114 -2.96 -3.93 5.69
CA GLY A 114 -4.31 -4.44 5.57
C GLY A 114 -4.87 -4.99 6.88
N ASN A 115 -6.20 -5.08 6.95
CA ASN A 115 -6.95 -5.69 8.05
C ASN A 115 -7.70 -6.97 7.62
N GLY A 116 -7.35 -7.52 6.46
CA GLY A 116 -8.02 -8.68 5.83
C GLY A 116 -9.16 -8.31 4.88
N THR A 117 -9.69 -7.10 4.93
CA THR A 117 -10.78 -6.64 4.05
C THR A 117 -10.41 -5.40 3.23
N SER A 118 -9.59 -4.54 3.75
CA SER A 118 -9.13 -3.32 3.08
C SER A 118 -7.62 -3.16 3.19
N TRP A 119 -7.05 -2.42 2.25
CA TRP A 119 -5.63 -2.12 2.16
C TRP A 119 -5.42 -0.62 2.09
N VAL A 120 -4.45 -0.13 2.85
CA VAL A 120 -4.03 1.26 2.87
C VAL A 120 -2.56 1.32 2.51
N GLU A 121 -2.21 2.10 1.50
CA GLU A 121 -0.83 2.35 1.12
C GLU A 121 -0.13 3.18 2.20
N ILE A 122 1.10 2.82 2.50
CA ILE A 122 1.93 3.52 3.48
C ILE A 122 3.18 4.11 2.82
N ASP A 123 3.57 5.27 3.31
CA ASP A 123 4.83 5.90 2.93
C ASP A 123 6.01 5.19 3.58
N TYR A 124 7.12 5.18 2.90
CA TYR A 124 8.37 4.63 3.40
C TYR A 124 9.56 5.48 2.94
N SER A 125 10.68 5.32 3.61
CA SER A 125 11.93 5.99 3.27
C SER A 125 13.04 4.98 2.99
N ARG A 126 13.89 5.29 2.01
CA ARG A 126 15.14 4.58 1.73
C ARG A 126 16.14 5.46 0.98
N ASN A 127 17.39 5.06 0.99
CA ASN A 127 18.40 5.70 0.14
C ASN A 127 18.21 5.29 -1.33
N LEU A 128 18.23 6.26 -2.23
CA LEU A 128 18.12 6.04 -3.67
C LEU A 128 19.45 5.54 -4.24
N THR A 129 19.58 4.23 -4.34
CA THR A 129 20.73 3.53 -4.89
C THR A 129 20.27 2.44 -5.84
N ASN A 130 21.16 1.90 -6.64
CA ASN A 130 20.95 0.71 -7.47
C ASN A 130 21.36 -0.59 -6.76
N SER A 131 21.56 -0.55 -5.46
CA SER A 131 21.93 -1.69 -4.63
C SER A 131 20.95 -1.86 -3.48
N TRP A 132 21.14 -2.89 -2.68
CA TRP A 132 20.36 -3.11 -1.49
C TRP A 132 20.42 -1.93 -0.52
N ALA A 133 19.29 -1.52 -0.02
CA ALA A 133 19.18 -0.49 1.00
C ALA A 133 18.07 -0.81 1.99
N LEU A 134 18.24 -0.37 3.22
CA LEU A 134 17.19 -0.45 4.24
C LEU A 134 16.03 0.46 3.82
N THR A 135 14.87 -0.12 3.81
CA THR A 135 13.60 0.59 3.64
C THR A 135 12.86 0.58 4.97
N THR A 136 12.40 1.72 5.40
CA THR A 136 11.73 1.90 6.69
C THR A 136 10.44 2.66 6.52
N SER A 137 9.37 2.15 7.11
CA SER A 137 8.10 2.84 7.29
C SER A 137 7.74 2.87 8.77
N MET A 138 7.21 3.99 9.23
CA MET A 138 6.66 4.16 10.58
C MET A 138 5.19 4.52 10.44
N PHE A 139 4.32 3.83 11.16
CA PHE A 139 2.89 4.09 11.11
C PHE A 139 2.19 3.73 12.41
N SER A 140 1.07 4.38 12.66
CA SER A 140 0.19 4.13 13.80
C SER A 140 -1.16 3.62 13.33
N LEU A 141 -1.75 2.65 14.03
CA LEU A 141 -3.09 2.15 13.73
C LEU A 141 -4.12 2.78 14.65
N GLN A 142 -5.22 3.25 14.06
CA GLN A 142 -6.45 3.49 14.80
C GLN A 142 -7.36 2.26 14.72
N ASN A 143 -7.94 1.86 15.85
CA ASN A 143 -8.90 0.75 15.92
C ASN A 143 -8.31 -0.59 15.44
N SER A 144 -7.18 -0.98 16.00
CA SER A 144 -6.56 -2.28 15.74
C SER A 144 -7.51 -3.44 16.06
N SER A 145 -7.64 -4.37 15.13
CA SER A 145 -8.40 -5.62 15.30
C SER A 145 -7.59 -6.74 15.97
N GLY A 146 -6.38 -6.47 16.41
CA GLY A 146 -5.44 -7.48 16.94
C GLY A 146 -4.69 -8.27 15.88
N THR A 147 -4.97 -8.05 14.60
CA THR A 147 -4.23 -8.62 13.48
C THR A 147 -3.94 -7.57 12.41
N LEU A 148 -2.84 -7.79 11.69
CA LEU A 148 -2.36 -6.94 10.61
C LEU A 148 -1.95 -7.79 9.42
N SER A 149 -2.06 -7.22 8.23
CA SER A 149 -1.49 -7.78 7.00
C SER A 149 -0.56 -6.76 6.35
N ILE A 150 0.51 -7.24 5.71
CA ILE A 150 1.46 -6.41 4.97
C ILE A 150 1.49 -6.92 3.54
N ARG A 151 1.41 -6.04 2.55
CA ARG A 151 1.53 -6.38 1.15
C ARG A 151 2.58 -5.52 0.45
N PHE A 152 3.42 -6.17 -0.31
CA PHE A 152 4.40 -5.56 -1.19
C PHE A 152 3.99 -5.85 -2.63
N THR A 153 3.90 -4.83 -3.46
CA THR A 153 3.53 -4.95 -4.87
C THR A 153 4.56 -4.22 -5.73
N ALA A 154 5.18 -4.93 -6.67
CA ALA A 154 5.98 -4.29 -7.70
C ALA A 154 5.03 -3.64 -8.71
N THR A 155 5.09 -2.33 -8.85
CA THR A 155 4.27 -1.53 -9.76
C THR A 155 4.98 -1.25 -11.08
N GLY A 156 6.31 -1.16 -11.05
CA GLY A 156 7.15 -0.99 -12.23
C GLY A 156 7.50 -2.29 -12.94
N ALA A 157 8.08 -2.16 -14.14
CA ALA A 157 8.53 -3.29 -14.96
C ALA A 157 9.95 -3.78 -14.58
N THR A 158 10.55 -3.22 -13.56
CA THR A 158 11.93 -3.50 -13.14
C THR A 158 12.02 -4.72 -12.23
N GLN A 159 13.22 -5.22 -12.07
CA GLN A 159 13.52 -6.39 -11.23
C GLN A 159 13.57 -5.96 -9.75
N MET A 160 12.42 -5.80 -9.16
CA MET A 160 12.29 -5.48 -7.73
C MET A 160 12.60 -6.71 -6.88
N ARG A 161 13.29 -6.49 -5.77
CA ARG A 161 13.59 -7.51 -4.75
C ARG A 161 13.37 -6.96 -3.35
N ILE A 162 12.95 -7.81 -2.45
CA ILE A 162 12.85 -7.52 -1.01
C ILE A 162 13.45 -8.66 -0.19
N ASP A 163 13.89 -8.34 1.01
CA ASP A 163 14.49 -9.28 1.95
C ASP A 163 14.38 -8.77 3.39
N ASP A 164 14.70 -9.62 4.38
CA ASP A 164 14.81 -9.24 5.80
C ASP A 164 13.60 -8.44 6.32
N ILE A 165 12.39 -8.89 6.06
CA ILE A 165 11.17 -8.20 6.51
C ILE A 165 11.06 -8.28 8.04
N ARG A 166 10.93 -7.13 8.68
CA ARG A 166 10.79 -7.01 10.13
C ARG A 166 9.72 -6.00 10.50
N LEU A 167 8.77 -6.41 11.32
CA LEU A 167 7.78 -5.55 11.96
C LEU A 167 8.02 -5.56 13.48
N THR A 168 8.22 -4.40 14.05
CA THR A 168 8.45 -4.18 15.49
C THR A 168 7.54 -3.12 16.03
N ASP A 169 7.44 -3.04 17.35
CA ASP A 169 6.85 -1.90 18.04
C ASP A 169 7.61 -0.63 17.70
N GLY A 170 6.91 0.47 17.59
CA GLY A 170 7.42 1.79 17.25
C GLY A 170 6.96 2.85 18.22
N GLU A 171 7.28 4.09 17.90
CA GLU A 171 6.76 5.28 18.56
C GLU A 171 5.58 5.85 17.73
N PRO A 172 4.70 6.68 18.34
CA PRO A 172 3.62 7.33 17.62
C PRO A 172 4.09 8.02 16.34
N SER A 173 3.36 7.79 15.24
CA SER A 173 3.69 8.31 13.92
C SER A 173 2.58 9.23 13.41
N GLU A 174 2.95 10.24 12.64
CA GLU A 174 2.00 11.09 11.92
C GLU A 174 1.30 10.33 10.78
N GLN A 175 1.88 9.24 10.30
CA GLN A 175 1.24 8.33 9.35
C GLN A 175 0.24 7.43 10.08
N ILE A 176 -1.00 7.89 10.18
CA ILE A 176 -2.07 7.18 10.87
C ILE A 176 -2.85 6.34 9.88
N ILE A 177 -2.86 5.03 10.11
CA ILE A 177 -3.65 4.07 9.34
C ILE A 177 -4.98 3.84 10.04
N VAL A 178 -6.03 4.05 9.32
CA VAL A 178 -7.39 3.85 9.81
C VAL A 178 -8.09 2.82 8.94
N PHE A 179 -8.42 1.68 9.52
CA PHE A 179 -9.21 0.64 8.88
C PHE A 179 -10.68 0.79 9.27
N ASP A 180 -11.31 1.82 8.84
CA ASP A 180 -12.73 1.92 9.08
C ASP A 180 -13.49 1.49 7.82
N ASN A 181 -14.36 0.48 7.96
CA ASN A 181 -15.30 0.07 6.91
C ASN A 181 -16.50 1.03 6.83
N THR A 182 -16.60 1.97 7.75
CA THR A 182 -17.52 3.07 7.56
C THR A 182 -17.01 3.91 6.39
N VAL A 183 -17.87 4.14 5.44
CA VAL A 183 -17.66 5.16 4.41
C VAL A 183 -17.25 6.44 5.15
N TYR A 184 -15.96 6.78 5.13
CA TYR A 184 -15.50 7.99 5.79
C TYR A 184 -16.40 9.14 5.38
N PRO A 185 -16.92 9.92 6.31
CA PRO A 185 -17.17 11.29 6.00
C PRO A 185 -15.79 11.88 5.66
N LEU A 186 -15.49 11.83 4.36
CA LEU A 186 -14.30 12.38 3.76
C LEU A 186 -14.18 13.80 4.26
N ALA A 187 -13.08 14.13 4.87
CA ALA A 187 -12.78 15.41 5.46
C ALA A 187 -13.98 16.06 6.17
N GLU A 188 -13.83 16.49 7.37
CA GLU A 188 -14.89 17.25 8.05
C GLU A 188 -15.46 18.26 7.06
N LEU A 189 -16.73 18.10 6.75
CA LEU A 189 -17.39 19.11 5.93
C LEU A 189 -17.37 20.41 6.76
N PRO A 190 -17.16 21.55 6.13
CA PRO A 190 -17.35 22.82 6.82
C PRO A 190 -18.70 22.85 7.51
N GLU A 191 -18.78 23.47 8.67
CA GLU A 191 -20.05 23.64 9.39
C GLU A 191 -21.07 24.34 8.48
N TYR A 192 -22.29 23.88 8.49
CA TYR A 192 -23.41 24.45 7.76
C TYR A 192 -24.68 24.31 8.58
N GLU A 193 -25.61 25.21 8.36
CA GLU A 193 -26.90 25.20 9.05
C GLU A 193 -27.89 24.21 8.40
N ASN A 194 -28.88 23.76 9.14
CA ASN A 194 -29.84 22.74 8.64
C ASN A 194 -30.67 23.18 7.42
N ASP A 195 -30.79 24.48 7.20
CA ASP A 195 -31.52 25.05 6.06
C ASP A 195 -30.64 25.23 4.80
N ASP A 196 -29.36 24.93 4.91
CA ASP A 196 -28.42 25.04 3.83
C ASP A 196 -28.65 23.96 2.76
N TYR A 197 -28.43 24.32 1.50
CA TYR A 197 -28.61 23.42 0.37
C TYR A 197 -27.32 22.64 0.08
N VAL A 198 -27.17 21.51 0.77
CA VAL A 198 -26.00 20.66 0.62
C VAL A 198 -26.22 19.62 -0.47
N VAL A 199 -25.37 19.63 -1.48
CA VAL A 199 -25.43 18.71 -2.64
C VAL A 199 -24.20 17.83 -2.63
N THR A 200 -24.39 16.51 -2.71
CA THR A 200 -23.30 15.53 -2.77
C THR A 200 -23.37 14.74 -4.08
N HIS A 201 -22.28 14.77 -4.82
CA HIS A 201 -22.10 13.99 -6.02
C HIS A 201 -21.27 12.73 -5.76
N TYR A 202 -21.70 11.64 -6.35
CA TYR A 202 -21.03 10.35 -6.27
C TYR A 202 -20.52 9.94 -7.64
N GLY A 203 -19.36 9.30 -7.64
CA GLY A 203 -18.77 8.63 -8.79
C GLY A 203 -18.56 7.15 -8.49
N THR A 204 -17.92 6.46 -9.40
CA THR A 204 -17.49 5.06 -9.23
C THR A 204 -15.97 4.98 -9.33
N LEU A 205 -15.36 4.27 -8.39
CA LEU A 205 -13.96 3.90 -8.43
C LEU A 205 -13.91 2.36 -8.49
N GLY A 206 -13.57 1.82 -9.66
CA GLY A 206 -13.78 0.39 -9.92
C GLY A 206 -15.25 0.02 -9.79
N SER A 207 -15.59 -0.87 -8.86
CA SER A 207 -16.98 -1.29 -8.56
C SER A 207 -17.62 -0.55 -7.38
N GLN A 208 -16.88 0.35 -6.72
CA GLN A 208 -17.35 1.03 -5.52
C GLN A 208 -17.94 2.41 -5.86
N ARG A 209 -19.07 2.72 -5.23
CA ARG A 209 -19.63 4.07 -5.26
C ARG A 209 -18.87 4.91 -4.24
N VAL A 210 -18.24 5.97 -4.70
CA VAL A 210 -17.44 6.88 -3.87
C VAL A 210 -17.96 8.30 -3.98
N ARG A 211 -17.85 9.06 -2.90
CA ARG A 211 -18.19 10.47 -2.94
C ARG A 211 -17.14 11.22 -3.79
N ASN A 212 -17.60 11.89 -4.82
CA ASN A 212 -16.74 12.69 -5.69
C ASN A 212 -16.48 14.07 -5.08
N TYR A 213 -17.56 14.78 -4.76
CA TYR A 213 -17.49 16.05 -4.03
C TYR A 213 -18.81 16.33 -3.32
N THR A 214 -18.74 17.22 -2.32
CA THR A 214 -19.91 17.82 -1.66
C THR A 214 -19.76 19.33 -1.75
N MET A 215 -20.85 20.02 -1.99
CA MET A 215 -20.88 21.47 -2.00
C MET A 215 -22.05 22.02 -1.18
N LEU A 216 -21.86 23.17 -0.59
CA LEU A 216 -22.93 24.00 -0.07
C LEU A 216 -23.29 25.02 -1.14
N PHE A 217 -24.54 25.01 -1.57
CA PHE A 217 -25.05 25.86 -2.64
C PHE A 217 -25.95 26.95 -2.07
N ASP A 218 -25.63 28.19 -2.37
CA ASP A 218 -26.42 29.34 -2.01
C ASP A 218 -27.44 29.63 -3.13
N LYS A 219 -28.73 29.47 -2.80
CA LYS A 219 -29.84 29.66 -3.74
C LYS A 219 -30.05 31.12 -4.12
N GLU A 220 -29.69 32.04 -3.25
CA GLU A 220 -29.84 33.48 -3.52
C GLU A 220 -28.70 34.00 -4.40
N LYS A 221 -27.48 33.52 -4.16
CA LYS A 221 -26.31 33.88 -4.94
C LYS A 221 -26.14 33.04 -6.21
N HIS A 222 -26.90 31.97 -6.35
CA HIS A 222 -26.77 31.00 -7.47
C HIS A 222 -25.35 30.45 -7.63
N ALA A 223 -24.69 30.18 -6.51
CA ALA A 223 -23.29 29.79 -6.50
C ALA A 223 -22.96 28.86 -5.33
N ALA A 224 -21.94 28.03 -5.48
CA ALA A 224 -21.39 27.26 -4.39
C ALA A 224 -20.63 28.17 -3.42
N LEU A 225 -20.94 28.12 -2.14
CA LEU A 225 -20.20 28.81 -1.08
C LEU A 225 -18.89 28.10 -0.77
N TRP A 226 -18.92 26.77 -0.78
CA TRP A 226 -17.73 25.93 -0.70
C TRP A 226 -17.97 24.62 -1.45
N VAL A 227 -16.85 23.98 -1.85
CA VAL A 227 -16.81 22.66 -2.43
C VAL A 227 -15.74 21.86 -1.73
N ALA A 228 -16.11 20.71 -1.18
CA ALA A 228 -15.20 19.77 -0.56
C ALA A 228 -15.07 18.50 -1.42
N TYR A 229 -13.85 18.14 -1.79
CA TYR A 229 -13.56 16.93 -2.56
C TYR A 229 -12.33 16.23 -2.00
N PRO A 230 -12.27 14.90 -2.07
CA PRO A 230 -11.12 14.14 -1.58
C PRO A 230 -9.93 14.35 -2.52
N LEU A 231 -8.78 14.67 -1.94
CA LEU A 231 -7.49 14.66 -2.66
C LEU A 231 -6.82 13.31 -2.39
N HIS A 232 -7.00 12.37 -3.29
CA HIS A 232 -6.36 11.06 -3.21
C HIS A 232 -5.67 10.74 -4.55
N SER A 233 -4.59 9.95 -4.50
CA SER A 233 -3.82 9.58 -5.69
C SER A 233 -4.66 8.87 -6.76
N CYS A 234 -5.70 8.12 -6.37
CA CYS A 234 -6.63 7.48 -7.30
C CYS A 234 -7.44 8.44 -8.18
N TYR A 235 -7.52 9.73 -7.81
CA TYR A 235 -8.15 10.77 -8.63
C TYR A 235 -7.16 11.45 -9.60
N ARG A 236 -5.90 11.07 -9.57
CA ARG A 236 -4.91 11.52 -10.56
C ARG A 236 -5.12 10.75 -11.86
N GLY A 237 -6.05 11.21 -12.67
CA GLY A 237 -6.22 10.71 -14.03
C GLY A 237 -5.40 11.52 -15.03
N ASN A 238 -4.96 10.88 -16.10
CA ASN A 238 -4.37 11.57 -17.27
C ASN A 238 -5.44 12.08 -18.24
N SER A 239 -6.70 12.14 -17.83
CA SER A 239 -7.77 12.69 -18.65
C SER A 239 -7.67 14.22 -18.66
N GLY A 240 -7.56 14.80 -19.82
CA GLY A 240 -7.66 16.24 -19.99
C GLY A 240 -9.00 16.77 -19.49
N ARG A 241 -9.06 18.06 -19.16
CA ARG A 241 -10.30 18.74 -18.80
C ARG A 241 -11.32 18.57 -19.94
N THR A 242 -12.51 18.11 -19.61
CA THR A 242 -13.64 18.10 -20.54
C THR A 242 -14.39 19.44 -20.41
N GLU A 243 -14.65 20.11 -21.53
CA GLU A 243 -15.46 21.35 -21.57
C GLU A 243 -16.97 21.03 -21.66
N ALA A 244 -17.40 19.90 -21.09
CA ALA A 244 -18.79 19.49 -21.06
C ALA A 244 -19.51 20.17 -19.88
N TRP A 245 -20.01 21.35 -20.12
CA TRP A 245 -20.83 22.08 -19.16
C TRP A 245 -22.29 21.67 -19.28
N ALA A 246 -22.92 21.31 -18.16
CA ALA A 246 -24.32 20.96 -18.09
C ALA A 246 -24.93 21.44 -16.76
N ALA A 247 -26.23 21.60 -16.74
CA ALA A 247 -26.94 21.87 -15.51
C ALA A 247 -26.76 20.71 -14.51
N ASP A 248 -26.58 21.05 -13.24
CA ASP A 248 -26.43 20.05 -12.18
C ASP A 248 -27.79 19.39 -11.90
N PRO A 249 -27.92 18.06 -12.06
CA PRO A 249 -29.21 17.38 -11.87
C PRO A 249 -29.71 17.38 -10.43
N LEU A 250 -28.86 17.69 -9.44
CA LEU A 250 -29.22 17.75 -8.04
C LEU A 250 -29.59 19.16 -7.54
N ILE A 251 -29.43 20.17 -8.39
CA ILE A 251 -29.81 21.56 -8.11
C ILE A 251 -31.03 21.93 -8.95
N GLU A 252 -32.05 22.47 -8.33
CA GLU A 252 -33.23 22.93 -9.06
C GLU A 252 -32.81 23.97 -10.12
N ILE A 253 -33.33 23.81 -11.33
CA ILE A 253 -32.90 24.58 -12.50
C ILE A 253 -33.05 26.11 -12.34
N LEU A 254 -34.00 26.52 -11.50
CA LEU A 254 -34.25 27.93 -11.23
C LEU A 254 -33.13 28.62 -10.44
N TYR A 255 -32.34 27.85 -9.70
CA TYR A 255 -31.20 28.35 -8.93
C TYR A 255 -29.88 28.27 -9.68
N GLN A 256 -29.83 27.61 -10.81
CA GLN A 256 -28.59 27.47 -11.58
C GLN A 256 -28.35 28.72 -12.44
N ALA A 257 -27.08 29.10 -12.59
CA ALA A 257 -26.69 30.17 -13.49
C ALA A 257 -27.07 29.80 -14.94
N LYS A 258 -27.61 30.78 -15.68
CA LYS A 258 -27.97 30.61 -17.09
C LYS A 258 -26.76 30.84 -17.99
#